data_65aadf664ab2131c96b16ae7e620cad2
#
_entry.id   65aadf664ab2131c96b16ae7e620cad2
#
_cell.length_a   1.000
_cell.length_b   1.000
_cell.length_c   1.000
_cell.angle_alpha   90.00
_cell.angle_beta   90.00
_cell.angle_gamma   90.00
#
_symmetry.space_group_name_H-M   'P 1'
#
loop_
_entity.id
_entity.type
_entity.pdbx_description
1 polymer ?
#
loop_
_entity_poly.entity_id
_entity_poly.type
_entity_poly.pdbx_seq_one_letter_code
_entity_poly.pdbx_strand_id
1 'polypeptide(L)'
;YKLSTGNNCAAKEQLFLNDYGHYRNVNQLRFDTIPSCPIAYWLSINWLKLFGKQSINDIAISKAGIVSGDDNYFVKYWHEVCFKDISFLPQKPYAKFHTFQKGGTNRKYYGNNDYVFKLKDLWDDKFYNKSIRRGDEDSYFKKAIGWSYTGSTENKAFRQIENCICGTGTPTLFAKNPEDYYHIIGFLNSKITS
;
A
#
# COMPACT_ATOMS: atom_id res chain seq x y z
N TYR A 1 19.82 23.44 -8.39
CA TYR A 1 18.86 23.35 -9.49
C TYR A 1 17.97 22.16 -9.38
N LYS A 2 16.68 22.35 -9.67
CA LYS A 2 15.71 21.28 -9.85
C LYS A 2 15.09 21.40 -11.24
N LEU A 3 15.48 20.52 -12.15
CA LEU A 3 14.97 20.48 -13.51
C LEU A 3 13.87 19.41 -13.63
N SER A 4 12.88 19.63 -14.49
CA SER A 4 11.81 18.67 -14.75
C SER A 4 12.37 17.35 -15.29
N THR A 5 11.86 16.23 -14.79
CA THR A 5 12.29 14.87 -15.17
C THR A 5 11.83 14.45 -16.56
N GLY A 6 10.81 15.08 -17.13
CA GLY A 6 10.25 14.73 -18.44
C GLY A 6 10.95 15.35 -19.65
N ASN A 7 11.89 16.27 -19.47
CA ASN A 7 12.52 17.00 -20.57
C ASN A 7 13.77 16.27 -21.10
N ASN A 8 13.99 16.37 -22.41
CA ASN A 8 15.23 15.91 -23.03
C ASN A 8 16.45 16.79 -22.62
N CYS A 9 17.67 16.37 -22.97
CA CYS A 9 18.90 17.07 -22.60
C CYS A 9 18.90 18.53 -23.05
N ALA A 10 18.50 18.80 -24.29
CA ALA A 10 18.49 20.17 -24.83
C ALA A 10 17.49 21.08 -24.08
N ALA A 11 16.32 20.57 -23.75
CA ALA A 11 15.35 21.32 -22.95
C ALA A 11 15.85 21.61 -21.53
N LYS A 12 16.54 20.62 -20.90
CA LYS A 12 17.17 20.84 -19.58
C LYS A 12 18.29 21.87 -19.61
N GLU A 13 19.12 21.85 -20.66
CA GLU A 13 20.16 22.84 -20.88
C GLU A 13 19.56 24.25 -21.00
N GLN A 14 18.52 24.43 -21.81
CA GLN A 14 17.82 25.70 -21.93
C GLN A 14 17.24 26.19 -20.61
N LEU A 15 16.61 25.32 -19.84
CA LEU A 15 16.11 25.67 -18.50
C LEU A 15 17.23 26.09 -17.56
N PHE A 16 18.39 25.42 -17.62
CA PHE A 16 19.56 25.76 -16.82
C PHE A 16 20.13 27.12 -17.21
N LEU A 17 20.31 27.38 -18.52
CA LEU A 17 20.83 28.65 -19.04
C LEU A 17 19.90 29.84 -18.72
N ASN A 18 18.59 29.61 -18.68
CA ASN A 18 17.58 30.60 -18.30
C ASN A 18 17.39 30.75 -16.78
N ASP A 19 18.29 30.19 -15.97
CA ASP A 19 18.27 30.24 -14.50
C ASP A 19 16.98 29.66 -13.88
N TYR A 20 16.28 28.81 -14.62
CA TYR A 20 15.05 28.19 -14.16
C TYR A 20 15.35 27.07 -13.14
N GLY A 21 14.54 26.99 -12.09
CA GLY A 21 14.73 25.97 -11.05
C GLY A 21 15.94 26.19 -10.16
N HIS A 22 16.47 27.41 -10.14
CA HIS A 22 17.56 27.78 -9.26
C HIS A 22 17.03 28.21 -7.88
N TYR A 23 17.53 27.59 -6.84
CA TYR A 23 17.18 27.90 -5.46
C TYR A 23 18.41 28.48 -4.74
N ARG A 24 18.36 29.77 -4.40
CA ARG A 24 19.44 30.49 -3.70
C ARG A 24 19.10 30.63 -2.22
N ASN A 25 20.13 30.73 -1.37
CA ASN A 25 20.00 31.03 0.05
C ASN A 25 19.11 30.00 0.83
N VAL A 26 19.17 28.73 0.45
CA VAL A 26 18.47 27.69 1.16
C VAL A 26 19.22 27.36 2.46
N ASN A 27 18.55 27.52 3.60
CA ASN A 27 19.11 27.12 4.88
C ASN A 27 19.04 25.59 5.03
N GLN A 28 20.19 24.95 5.13
CA GLN A 28 20.32 23.47 5.24
C GLN A 28 19.68 22.92 6.53
N LEU A 29 19.65 23.68 7.63
CA LEU A 29 18.99 23.27 8.87
C LEU A 29 17.49 22.97 8.69
N ARG A 30 16.85 23.43 7.61
CA ARG A 30 15.47 23.10 7.29
C ARG A 30 15.28 21.64 6.88
N PHE A 31 16.33 20.97 6.42
CA PHE A 31 16.21 19.55 6.02
C PHE A 31 16.01 18.64 7.23
N ASP A 32 16.48 19.02 8.40
CA ASP A 32 16.31 18.26 9.65
C ASP A 32 14.84 18.19 10.09
N THR A 33 13.98 19.08 9.58
CA THR A 33 12.54 19.04 9.87
C THR A 33 11.79 17.94 9.12
N ILE A 34 12.42 17.35 8.10
CA ILE A 34 11.80 16.30 7.26
C ILE A 34 12.33 14.94 7.73
N PRO A 35 11.47 13.95 7.99
CA PRO A 35 11.91 12.60 8.33
C PRO A 35 12.90 12.04 7.30
N SER A 36 14.00 11.45 7.77
CA SER A 36 15.14 10.98 6.96
C SER A 36 15.97 12.09 6.31
N CYS A 37 15.77 13.35 6.66
CA CYS A 37 16.56 14.52 6.25
C CYS A 37 16.88 14.59 4.73
N PRO A 38 15.89 14.40 3.83
CA PRO A 38 16.14 14.50 2.40
C PRO A 38 16.52 15.93 2.02
N ILE A 39 17.43 16.11 1.05
CA ILE A 39 17.82 17.42 0.54
C ILE A 39 16.68 17.99 -0.32
N ALA A 40 15.64 18.50 0.31
CA ALA A 40 14.41 18.97 -0.34
C ALA A 40 14.36 20.51 -0.42
N TYR A 41 15.39 21.12 -1.02
CA TYR A 41 15.56 22.57 -1.11
C TYR A 41 14.46 23.30 -1.90
N TRP A 42 13.65 22.58 -2.67
CA TRP A 42 12.54 23.14 -3.45
C TRP A 42 11.22 23.25 -2.68
N LEU A 43 11.14 22.70 -1.46
CA LEU A 43 9.93 22.77 -0.66
C LEU A 43 9.74 24.18 -0.06
N SER A 44 8.53 24.70 -0.15
CA SER A 44 8.18 25.96 0.51
C SER A 44 8.14 25.79 2.04
N ILE A 45 8.29 26.90 2.76
CA ILE A 45 8.21 26.92 4.23
C ILE A 45 6.87 26.38 4.76
N ASN A 46 5.79 26.55 4.00
CA ASN A 46 4.48 26.05 4.38
C ASN A 46 4.40 24.52 4.33
N TRP A 47 5.05 23.90 3.34
CA TRP A 47 5.20 22.45 3.30
C TRP A 47 6.05 21.93 4.46
N LEU A 48 7.16 22.57 4.75
CA LEU A 48 8.06 22.19 5.85
C LEU A 48 7.35 22.20 7.21
N LYS A 49 6.46 23.17 7.45
CA LYS A 49 5.65 23.23 8.68
C LYS A 49 4.69 22.04 8.88
N LEU A 50 4.38 21.29 7.82
CA LEU A 50 3.50 20.13 7.93
C LEU A 50 4.23 18.90 8.51
N PHE A 51 5.53 18.79 8.31
CA PHE A 51 6.31 17.62 8.80
C PHE A 51 6.44 17.55 10.32
N GLY A 52 6.19 18.61 11.04
CA GLY A 52 6.15 18.61 12.52
C GLY A 52 4.79 18.25 13.12
N LYS A 53 3.78 17.91 12.27
CA LYS A 53 2.43 17.56 12.70
C LYS A 53 2.23 16.05 12.73
N GLN A 54 1.02 15.63 13.12
CA GLN A 54 0.61 14.23 13.15
C GLN A 54 0.81 13.54 11.80
N SER A 55 1.48 12.42 11.81
CA SER A 55 1.76 11.57 10.65
C SER A 55 0.76 10.41 10.54
N ILE A 56 0.71 9.76 9.38
CA ILE A 56 -0.10 8.53 9.22
C ILE A 56 0.35 7.43 10.20
N ASN A 57 1.64 7.33 10.53
CA ASN A 57 2.14 6.35 11.50
C ASN A 57 1.59 6.57 12.93
N ASP A 58 1.19 7.79 13.25
CA ASP A 58 0.59 8.08 14.55
C ASP A 58 -0.85 7.54 14.66
N ILE A 59 -1.57 7.48 13.54
CA ILE A 59 -3.00 7.11 13.47
C ILE A 59 -3.25 5.75 12.83
N ALA A 60 -2.26 5.13 12.18
CA ALA A 60 -2.42 3.85 11.50
C ALA A 60 -1.14 3.00 11.55
N ILE A 61 -1.31 1.68 11.35
CA ILE A 61 -0.22 0.69 11.35
C ILE A 61 -0.23 -0.03 10.02
N SER A 62 0.92 -0.08 9.33
CA SER A 62 1.08 -0.86 8.10
C SER A 62 1.49 -2.29 8.42
N LYS A 63 0.89 -3.25 7.71
CA LYS A 63 1.18 -4.68 7.82
C LYS A 63 1.42 -5.28 6.44
N ALA A 64 2.36 -6.24 6.39
CA ALA A 64 2.57 -7.07 5.22
C ALA A 64 1.66 -8.29 5.25
N GLY A 65 1.19 -8.72 4.08
CA GLY A 65 0.35 -9.89 3.95
C GLY A 65 1.13 -11.22 3.91
N ILE A 66 0.41 -12.28 3.57
CA ILE A 66 0.92 -13.65 3.48
C ILE A 66 1.83 -13.82 2.25
N VAL A 67 2.88 -14.63 2.39
CA VAL A 67 3.59 -15.27 1.29
C VAL A 67 3.22 -16.76 1.29
N SER A 68 2.58 -17.24 0.23
CA SER A 68 2.11 -18.62 0.13
C SER A 68 3.23 -19.64 -0.12
N GLY A 69 4.34 -19.19 -0.72
CA GLY A 69 5.40 -20.07 -1.21
C GLY A 69 5.02 -20.86 -2.47
N ASP A 70 3.74 -21.10 -2.72
CA ASP A 70 3.18 -21.74 -3.92
C ASP A 70 1.78 -21.18 -4.24
N ASP A 71 1.75 -20.11 -5.02
CA ASP A 71 0.50 -19.48 -5.43
C ASP A 71 -0.37 -20.42 -6.29
N ASN A 72 0.22 -21.30 -7.09
CA ASN A 72 -0.54 -22.21 -7.94
C ASN A 72 -1.38 -23.20 -7.11
N TYR A 73 -0.89 -23.57 -5.95
CA TYR A 73 -1.63 -24.45 -5.02
C TYR A 73 -2.61 -23.67 -4.15
N PHE A 74 -2.16 -22.59 -3.51
CA PHE A 74 -2.92 -21.90 -2.47
C PHE A 74 -3.95 -20.91 -3.01
N VAL A 75 -3.66 -20.23 -4.15
CA VAL A 75 -4.48 -19.15 -4.70
C VAL A 75 -5.27 -19.64 -5.91
N LYS A 76 -6.58 -19.41 -5.92
CA LYS A 76 -7.48 -19.71 -7.04
C LYS A 76 -8.34 -18.50 -7.35
N TYR A 77 -8.86 -18.43 -8.56
CA TYR A 77 -9.98 -17.54 -8.84
C TYR A 77 -11.24 -18.08 -8.16
N TRP A 78 -12.09 -17.20 -7.67
CA TRP A 78 -13.31 -17.60 -6.96
C TRP A 78 -14.23 -18.48 -7.83
N HIS A 79 -14.25 -18.29 -9.14
CA HIS A 79 -15.07 -19.05 -10.09
C HIS A 79 -14.45 -20.41 -10.50
N GLU A 80 -13.20 -20.70 -10.15
CA GLU A 80 -12.53 -21.99 -10.37
C GLU A 80 -12.85 -23.02 -9.27
N VAL A 81 -13.50 -22.59 -8.20
CA VAL A 81 -13.79 -23.44 -7.03
C VAL A 81 -15.27 -23.52 -6.75
N CYS A 82 -15.69 -24.56 -6.00
CA CYS A 82 -17.09 -24.69 -5.64
C CYS A 82 -17.49 -23.56 -4.67
N PHE A 83 -18.53 -22.81 -5.03
CA PHE A 83 -18.99 -21.65 -4.26
C PHE A 83 -19.30 -21.96 -2.78
N LYS A 84 -19.86 -23.16 -2.51
CA LYS A 84 -20.14 -23.61 -1.13
C LYS A 84 -18.88 -23.81 -0.26
N ASP A 85 -17.71 -23.98 -0.89
CA ASP A 85 -16.43 -24.18 -0.22
C ASP A 85 -15.76 -22.84 0.14
N ILE A 86 -16.33 -21.70 -0.31
CA ILE A 86 -15.80 -20.35 -0.06
C ILE A 86 -16.46 -19.76 1.19
N SER A 87 -15.65 -19.19 2.07
CA SER A 87 -16.12 -18.29 3.12
C SER A 87 -15.91 -16.85 2.74
N PHE A 88 -17.01 -16.09 2.66
CA PHE A 88 -17.02 -14.65 2.46
C PHE A 88 -17.04 -13.87 3.78
N LEU A 89 -17.22 -14.56 4.89
CA LEU A 89 -17.26 -13.99 6.24
C LEU A 89 -16.30 -14.74 7.17
N PRO A 90 -15.67 -14.05 8.13
CA PRO A 90 -14.69 -14.67 9.04
C PRO A 90 -15.27 -15.76 9.96
N GLN A 91 -16.58 -15.88 10.03
CA GLN A 91 -17.30 -16.79 10.93
C GLN A 91 -17.24 -18.27 10.53
N LYS A 92 -16.66 -18.61 9.38
CA LYS A 92 -16.48 -20.01 8.95
C LYS A 92 -14.99 -20.38 8.89
N PRO A 93 -14.31 -20.57 10.02
CA PRO A 93 -12.88 -20.88 10.06
C PRO A 93 -12.52 -22.21 9.39
N TYR A 94 -13.51 -23.07 9.13
CA TYR A 94 -13.34 -24.38 8.50
C TYR A 94 -13.62 -24.40 7.00
N ALA A 95 -13.93 -23.27 6.39
CA ALA A 95 -14.08 -23.21 4.94
C ALA A 95 -12.76 -23.59 4.26
N LYS A 96 -12.86 -24.28 3.12
CA LYS A 96 -11.71 -24.69 2.34
C LYS A 96 -10.99 -23.49 1.74
N PHE A 97 -11.75 -22.48 1.34
CA PHE A 97 -11.24 -21.24 0.75
C PHE A 97 -11.78 -20.01 1.48
N HIS A 98 -10.96 -19.00 1.59
CA HIS A 98 -11.31 -17.67 2.09
C HIS A 98 -11.01 -16.60 1.03
N THR A 99 -11.76 -15.52 1.03
CA THR A 99 -11.51 -14.37 0.15
C THR A 99 -10.10 -13.83 0.33
N PHE A 100 -9.43 -13.49 -0.79
CA PHE A 100 -8.02 -13.14 -0.80
C PHE A 100 -7.71 -11.95 -1.70
N GLN A 101 -6.91 -11.03 -1.21
CA GLN A 101 -6.40 -9.89 -1.95
C GLN A 101 -4.94 -10.13 -2.40
N LYS A 102 -4.74 -10.39 -3.69
CA LYS A 102 -3.43 -10.71 -4.25
C LYS A 102 -2.65 -9.48 -4.75
N GLY A 103 -3.27 -8.33 -4.85
CA GLY A 103 -2.76 -7.14 -5.55
C GLY A 103 -3.64 -6.82 -6.76
N GLY A 104 -3.03 -6.58 -7.90
CA GLY A 104 -3.74 -6.31 -9.16
C GLY A 104 -3.72 -4.84 -9.57
N THR A 105 -4.70 -4.44 -10.38
CA THR A 105 -4.80 -3.08 -10.93
C THR A 105 -5.05 -2.03 -9.87
N ASN A 106 -4.68 -0.78 -10.15
CA ASN A 106 -4.97 0.35 -9.29
C ASN A 106 -6.46 0.69 -9.35
N ARG A 107 -7.20 0.39 -8.27
CA ARG A 107 -8.63 0.71 -8.11
C ARG A 107 -8.84 1.49 -6.82
N LYS A 108 -9.44 2.66 -6.92
CA LYS A 108 -9.81 3.49 -5.76
C LYS A 108 -11.07 2.92 -5.10
N TYR A 109 -11.07 2.93 -3.80
CA TYR A 109 -12.17 2.61 -2.89
C TYR A 109 -12.61 1.15 -2.86
N TYR A 110 -12.70 0.43 -3.99
CA TYR A 110 -13.20 -0.95 -4.04
C TYR A 110 -12.63 -1.72 -5.24
N GLY A 111 -12.42 -3.05 -5.10
CA GLY A 111 -12.07 -3.96 -6.19
C GLY A 111 -10.97 -4.97 -5.88
N ASN A 112 -10.55 -5.70 -6.91
CA ASN A 112 -9.56 -6.78 -6.86
C ASN A 112 -9.97 -7.96 -5.95
N ASN A 113 -11.27 -8.31 -5.95
CA ASN A 113 -11.86 -9.40 -5.15
C ASN A 113 -11.96 -10.71 -5.93
N ASP A 114 -10.99 -10.98 -6.80
CA ASP A 114 -11.06 -12.07 -7.77
C ASP A 114 -10.55 -13.40 -7.22
N TYR A 115 -9.84 -13.38 -6.10
CA TYR A 115 -9.11 -14.56 -5.58
C TYR A 115 -9.65 -15.09 -4.27
N VAL A 116 -9.41 -16.39 -4.08
CA VAL A 116 -9.62 -17.12 -2.85
C VAL A 116 -8.37 -17.92 -2.48
N PHE A 117 -8.19 -18.19 -1.19
CA PHE A 117 -6.98 -18.76 -0.62
C PHE A 117 -7.29 -19.97 0.25
N LYS A 118 -6.52 -21.05 0.13
CA LYS A 118 -6.61 -22.25 0.99
C LYS A 118 -5.93 -22.01 2.34
N LEU A 119 -6.56 -21.25 3.21
CA LEU A 119 -5.94 -20.82 4.47
C LEU A 119 -5.53 -21.99 5.36
N LYS A 120 -6.40 -23.00 5.52
CA LYS A 120 -6.16 -24.15 6.41
C LYS A 120 -4.87 -24.87 6.07
N ASP A 121 -4.59 -25.06 4.78
CA ASP A 121 -3.42 -25.82 4.32
C ASP A 121 -2.09 -25.08 4.56
N LEU A 122 -2.14 -23.78 4.90
CA LEU A 122 -0.94 -23.00 5.21
C LEU A 122 -0.23 -23.47 6.50
N TRP A 123 -0.94 -24.20 7.38
CA TRP A 123 -0.40 -24.76 8.62
C TRP A 123 -0.12 -26.27 8.53
N ASP A 124 -0.38 -26.91 7.39
CA ASP A 124 -0.08 -28.33 7.19
C ASP A 124 1.41 -28.51 6.90
N ASP A 125 2.11 -29.30 7.72
CA ASP A 125 3.55 -29.53 7.65
C ASP A 125 4.01 -30.05 6.29
N LYS A 126 3.16 -30.80 5.56
CA LYS A 126 3.47 -31.30 4.21
C LYS A 126 3.67 -30.19 3.17
N PHE A 127 3.08 -28.99 3.42
CA PHE A 127 3.27 -27.81 2.57
C PHE A 127 4.31 -26.85 3.12
N TYR A 128 4.93 -27.18 4.27
CA TYR A 128 5.95 -26.33 4.85
C TYR A 128 7.13 -26.17 3.89
N ASN A 129 7.43 -24.95 3.51
CA ASN A 129 8.67 -24.59 2.86
C ASN A 129 9.19 -23.26 3.43
N LYS A 130 10.49 -23.00 3.24
CA LYS A 130 11.16 -21.81 3.79
C LYS A 130 10.63 -20.49 3.19
N SER A 131 9.89 -20.55 2.09
CA SER A 131 9.32 -19.36 1.43
C SER A 131 7.98 -18.94 2.03
N ILE A 132 7.31 -19.80 2.80
CA ILE A 132 6.03 -19.47 3.45
C ILE A 132 6.25 -18.46 4.56
N ARG A 133 5.47 -17.38 4.53
CA ARG A 133 5.36 -16.41 5.62
C ARG A 133 3.89 -16.14 5.89
N ARG A 134 3.46 -16.41 7.10
CA ARG A 134 2.06 -16.24 7.52
C ARG A 134 1.66 -14.77 7.73
N GLY A 135 2.66 -13.88 7.85
CA GLY A 135 2.40 -12.48 8.17
C GLY A 135 1.89 -12.31 9.60
N ASP A 136 1.06 -11.29 9.80
CA ASP A 136 0.41 -11.03 11.08
C ASP A 136 -1.01 -11.64 11.08
N GLU A 137 -1.17 -12.79 11.73
CA GLU A 137 -2.43 -13.54 11.78
C GLU A 137 -3.57 -12.72 12.43
N ASP A 138 -3.23 -11.85 13.39
CA ASP A 138 -4.20 -10.95 14.00
C ASP A 138 -4.79 -9.92 13.04
N SER A 139 -4.15 -9.72 11.88
CA SER A 139 -4.64 -8.81 10.85
C SER A 139 -5.65 -9.45 9.89
N TYR A 140 -5.78 -10.79 9.91
CA TYR A 140 -6.66 -11.50 9.02
C TYR A 140 -8.12 -11.10 9.24
N PHE A 141 -8.86 -10.95 8.14
CA PHE A 141 -10.28 -10.61 8.10
C PHE A 141 -10.66 -9.25 8.69
N LYS A 142 -9.71 -8.49 9.22
CA LYS A 142 -9.96 -7.16 9.78
C LYS A 142 -10.14 -6.12 8.68
N LYS A 143 -10.91 -5.09 9.00
CA LYS A 143 -11.08 -3.93 8.12
C LYS A 143 -9.78 -3.17 7.97
N ALA A 144 -9.33 -2.97 6.74
CA ALA A 144 -8.07 -2.33 6.39
C ALA A 144 -8.18 -1.49 5.12
N ILE A 145 -7.18 -0.66 4.88
CA ILE A 145 -6.96 0.04 3.62
C ILE A 145 -5.82 -0.68 2.91
N GLY A 146 -6.03 -1.13 1.68
CA GLY A 146 -5.01 -1.81 0.90
C GLY A 146 -4.68 -1.10 -0.40
N TRP A 147 -3.49 -1.37 -0.92
CA TRP A 147 -3.05 -0.91 -2.23
C TRP A 147 -2.27 -2.00 -2.95
N SER A 148 -2.07 -1.84 -4.25
CA SER A 148 -1.21 -2.75 -5.01
C SER A 148 0.26 -2.39 -4.81
N TYR A 149 1.08 -3.37 -4.41
CA TYR A 149 2.51 -3.16 -4.20
C TYR A 149 3.22 -2.77 -5.50
N THR A 150 2.90 -3.46 -6.59
CA THR A 150 3.44 -3.21 -7.93
C THR A 150 2.63 -2.13 -8.64
N GLY A 151 3.30 -1.33 -9.47
CA GLY A 151 2.68 -0.25 -10.25
C GLY A 151 3.47 1.04 -10.15
N SER A 152 3.13 2.03 -10.99
CA SER A 152 3.77 3.35 -10.94
C SER A 152 3.45 4.05 -9.61
N THR A 153 4.41 4.81 -9.10
CA THR A 153 4.23 5.61 -7.89
C THR A 153 3.27 6.78 -8.11
N GLU A 154 3.08 7.20 -9.36
CA GLU A 154 2.32 8.39 -9.73
C GLU A 154 0.80 8.25 -9.62
N ASN A 155 0.26 7.02 -9.52
CA ASN A 155 -1.18 6.79 -9.46
C ASN A 155 -1.54 5.66 -8.50
N LYS A 156 -0.99 5.67 -7.29
CA LYS A 156 -1.39 4.72 -6.25
C LYS A 156 -2.87 4.90 -5.93
N ALA A 157 -3.59 3.78 -5.88
CA ALA A 157 -5.00 3.74 -5.55
C ALA A 157 -5.22 2.90 -4.31
N PHE A 158 -5.92 3.46 -3.35
CA PHE A 158 -6.20 2.85 -2.06
C PHE A 158 -7.66 2.39 -2.01
N ARG A 159 -7.86 1.15 -1.55
CA ARG A 159 -9.18 0.53 -1.51
C ARG A 159 -9.51 -0.04 -0.13
N GLN A 160 -10.77 -0.14 0.13
CA GLN A 160 -11.28 -0.81 1.32
C GLN A 160 -11.04 -2.31 1.21
N ILE A 161 -10.58 -2.90 2.29
CA ILE A 161 -10.40 -4.34 2.48
C ILE A 161 -11.16 -4.74 3.72
N GLU A 162 -11.98 -5.77 3.62
CA GLU A 162 -12.75 -6.28 4.73
C GLU A 162 -13.06 -7.76 4.52
N ASN A 163 -13.09 -8.53 5.60
CA ASN A 163 -13.43 -9.96 5.60
C ASN A 163 -12.58 -10.83 4.67
N CYS A 164 -11.34 -10.44 4.42
CA CYS A 164 -10.43 -11.19 3.56
C CYS A 164 -9.01 -11.25 4.13
N ILE A 165 -8.20 -12.10 3.52
CA ILE A 165 -6.78 -12.24 3.80
C ILE A 165 -6.01 -11.49 2.70
N CYS A 166 -4.89 -10.88 3.05
CA CYS A 166 -4.05 -10.15 2.09
C CYS A 166 -2.73 -10.88 1.86
N GLY A 167 -2.33 -10.98 0.61
CA GLY A 167 -0.98 -11.37 0.22
C GLY A 167 -0.02 -10.18 0.21
N THR A 168 1.27 -10.43 0.11
CA THR A 168 2.30 -9.37 0.03
C THR A 168 2.13 -8.43 -1.16
N GLY A 169 1.43 -8.87 -2.21
CA GLY A 169 1.04 -8.00 -3.33
C GLY A 169 0.02 -6.91 -2.96
N THR A 170 -0.60 -7.01 -1.76
CA THR A 170 -1.52 -6.02 -1.19
C THR A 170 -1.08 -5.65 0.22
N PRO A 171 -0.12 -4.74 0.39
CA PRO A 171 0.15 -4.16 1.69
C PRO A 171 -1.12 -3.51 2.26
N THR A 172 -1.24 -3.53 3.58
CA THR A 172 -2.43 -3.07 4.29
C THR A 172 -2.08 -2.03 5.35
N LEU A 173 -3.02 -1.12 5.58
CA LEU A 173 -2.96 -0.09 6.60
C LEU A 173 -4.19 -0.21 7.50
N PHE A 174 -3.97 -0.36 8.79
CA PHE A 174 -5.01 -0.48 9.82
C PHE A 174 -5.10 0.82 10.59
N ALA A 175 -6.24 1.47 10.60
CA ALA A 175 -6.49 2.63 11.45
C ALA A 175 -6.45 2.20 12.93
N LYS A 176 -5.75 2.97 13.78
CA LYS A 176 -5.72 2.72 15.24
C LYS A 176 -7.08 3.00 15.86
N ASN A 177 -7.76 4.07 15.40
CA ASN A 177 -9.13 4.39 15.77
C ASN A 177 -10.05 4.12 14.57
N PRO A 178 -11.13 3.34 14.74
CA PRO A 178 -12.08 3.05 13.65
C PRO A 178 -12.66 4.29 12.97
N GLU A 179 -12.80 5.39 13.71
CA GLU A 179 -13.34 6.68 13.21
C GLU A 179 -12.43 7.33 12.17
N ASP A 180 -11.11 7.11 12.26
CA ASP A 180 -10.12 7.68 11.34
C ASP A 180 -10.10 6.98 9.98
N TYR A 181 -10.71 5.79 9.88
CA TYR A 181 -10.63 4.95 8.69
C TYR A 181 -11.04 5.66 7.39
N TYR A 182 -12.19 6.32 7.40
CA TYR A 182 -12.72 6.99 6.21
C TYR A 182 -11.95 8.28 5.88
N HIS A 183 -11.44 8.96 6.89
CA HIS A 183 -10.56 10.13 6.70
C HIS A 183 -9.24 9.70 6.04
N ILE A 184 -8.62 8.62 6.52
CA ILE A 184 -7.36 8.10 5.97
C ILE A 184 -7.54 7.67 4.51
N ILE A 185 -8.55 6.86 4.18
CA ILE A 185 -8.74 6.39 2.79
C ILE A 185 -9.10 7.53 1.84
N GLY A 186 -9.87 8.51 2.30
CA GLY A 186 -10.19 9.72 1.54
C GLY A 186 -8.95 10.56 1.26
N PHE A 187 -8.12 10.81 2.28
CA PHE A 187 -6.87 11.52 2.17
C PHE A 187 -5.91 10.82 1.20
N LEU A 188 -5.67 9.52 1.37
CA LEU A 188 -4.77 8.73 0.54
C LEU A 188 -5.20 8.66 -0.95
N ASN A 189 -6.48 8.81 -1.25
CA ASN A 189 -7.00 8.85 -2.62
C ASN A 189 -7.14 10.28 -3.18
N SER A 190 -6.79 11.30 -2.41
CA SER A 190 -6.87 12.70 -2.83
C SER A 190 -5.74 13.07 -3.81
N LYS A 191 -5.90 14.20 -4.50
CA LYS A 191 -4.85 14.76 -5.36
C LYS A 191 -3.61 15.25 -4.60
N ILE A 192 -3.68 15.36 -3.28
CA ILE A 192 -2.55 15.80 -2.45
C ILE A 192 -1.49 14.70 -2.34
N THR A 193 -1.91 13.45 -2.42
CA THR A 193 -1.06 12.25 -2.23
C THR A 193 -0.72 11.52 -3.55
N SER A 194 -1.34 11.93 -4.66
CA SER A 194 -1.12 11.35 -6.00
C SER A 194 -0.04 12.07 -6.81
#